data_ba19c8e0af917e2376d1b1a573600e12
#
_entry.id   ba19c8e0af917e2376d1b1a573600e12
#
_cell.length_a   1.000
_cell.length_b   1.000
_cell.length_c   1.000
_cell.angle_alpha   90.00
_cell.angle_beta   90.00
_cell.angle_gamma   90.00
#
_symmetry.space_group_name_H-M   'P 1'
#
loop_
_entity.id
_entity.type
_entity.pdbx_description
1 polymer ?
#
loop_
_entity_poly.entity_id
_entity_poly.type
_entity_poly.pdbx_seq_one_letter_code
_entity_poly.pdbx_strand_id
1 'polypeptide(L)'
;CPVSAGQGAAPADAGRGRRQPLAGIGQGYWRRLKQTLPPEQQADHPARWCLAEVCNVHSPAIEIEPIHRVLFNVDCGAVLLALIAWSDSHNAGICFGDARQQSFTLAGPHVANVLSFEHPVAPLTVGTIDAFIEYFMARHIEARVDYVHDEPAVRALCKQGGVAFLLPPFDKSDLFKGVVMGGVLPRKTFSMGHAEEKRYYIECRKIKE
;
A
#
# COMPACT_ATOMS: atom_id res chain seq x y z
N CYS A 1 25.36 14.21 -5.73
CA CYS A 1 24.72 15.30 -4.98
C CYS A 1 23.82 14.73 -3.91
N PRO A 2 23.92 15.13 -2.63
CA PRO A 2 22.99 14.67 -1.61
C PRO A 2 21.63 15.36 -1.80
N VAL A 3 20.57 14.57 -1.96
CA VAL A 3 19.21 15.07 -1.92
C VAL A 3 18.88 15.38 -0.46
N SER A 4 18.68 16.66 -0.17
CA SER A 4 18.28 17.12 1.15
C SER A 4 16.90 16.59 1.51
N ALA A 5 16.80 15.79 2.57
CA ALA A 5 15.53 15.35 3.12
C ALA A 5 14.80 16.53 3.76
N GLY A 6 13.62 16.86 3.23
CA GLY A 6 12.73 17.85 3.81
C GLY A 6 12.31 17.47 5.23
N GLN A 7 12.35 18.44 6.14
CA GLN A 7 11.91 18.31 7.53
C GLN A 7 10.38 18.25 7.59
N GLY A 8 9.85 17.40 8.46
CA GLY A 8 8.49 17.50 8.96
C GLY A 8 7.66 16.23 8.82
N ALA A 9 7.82 15.28 9.75
CA ALA A 9 6.78 14.33 10.07
C ALA A 9 6.76 14.14 11.59
N ALA A 10 5.59 14.41 12.17
CA ALA A 10 5.29 14.15 13.58
C ALA A 10 5.48 12.67 13.96
N PRO A 11 5.73 12.34 15.24
CA PRO A 11 5.93 10.96 15.66
C PRO A 11 4.63 10.18 15.47
N ALA A 12 4.68 9.18 14.59
CA ALA A 12 3.59 8.24 14.41
C ALA A 12 3.52 7.32 15.64
N ASP A 13 2.35 7.33 16.24
CA ASP A 13 1.92 6.50 17.36
C ASP A 13 2.18 5.01 17.08
N ALA A 14 2.70 4.30 18.10
CA ALA A 14 3.05 2.89 18.04
C ALA A 14 1.81 2.01 18.23
N GLY A 15 0.97 1.95 17.20
CA GLY A 15 -0.23 1.12 17.14
C GLY A 15 -0.19 0.11 15.99
N ARG A 16 0.11 -1.15 16.32
CA ARG A 16 -0.14 -2.39 15.56
C ARG A 16 0.30 -2.44 14.09
N GLY A 17 1.44 -3.08 13.83
CA GLY A 17 1.62 -3.92 12.65
C GLY A 17 1.90 -3.27 11.30
N ARG A 18 2.19 -1.98 11.22
CA ARG A 18 2.63 -1.36 9.95
C ARG A 18 4.08 -1.73 9.66
N ARG A 19 4.29 -2.64 8.72
CA ARG A 19 5.64 -2.82 8.15
C ARG A 19 5.99 -1.55 7.41
N GLN A 20 6.85 -0.74 7.99
CA GLN A 20 7.39 0.44 7.31
C GLN A 20 8.17 -0.01 6.07
N PRO A 21 8.22 0.79 4.97
CA PRO A 21 9.12 0.54 3.86
C PRO A 21 10.54 0.34 4.36
N LEU A 22 11.32 -0.54 3.72
CA LEU A 22 12.68 -0.89 4.17
C LEU A 22 13.56 0.35 4.42
N ALA A 23 13.44 1.38 3.57
CA ALA A 23 14.13 2.66 3.77
C ALA A 23 13.72 3.37 5.07
N GLY A 24 12.43 3.34 5.42
CA GLY A 24 11.91 3.91 6.66
C GLY A 24 12.38 3.15 7.90
N ILE A 25 12.47 1.81 7.80
CA ILE A 25 13.03 0.95 8.87
C ILE A 25 14.50 1.28 9.08
N GLY A 26 15.28 1.36 8.01
CA GLY A 26 16.71 1.72 8.06
C GLY A 26 16.93 3.11 8.65
N GLN A 27 16.14 4.10 8.25
CA GLN A 27 16.20 5.45 8.79
C GLN A 27 15.84 5.48 10.29
N GLY A 28 14.81 4.75 10.71
CA GLY A 28 14.42 4.64 12.11
C GLY A 28 15.49 3.96 12.96
N TYR A 29 16.12 2.92 12.42
CA TYR A 29 17.26 2.26 13.08
C TYR A 29 18.45 3.22 13.23
N TRP A 30 18.84 3.92 12.15
CA TRP A 30 19.93 4.90 12.20
C TRP A 30 19.67 6.03 13.21
N ARG A 31 18.45 6.57 13.25
CA ARG A 31 18.09 7.64 14.21
C ARG A 31 18.28 7.21 15.66
N ARG A 32 17.94 5.98 16.00
CA ARG A 32 18.16 5.42 17.37
C ARG A 32 19.64 5.16 17.64
N LEU A 33 20.31 4.50 16.71
CA LEU A 33 21.72 4.16 16.85
C LEU A 33 22.60 5.42 16.97
N LYS A 34 22.31 6.44 16.17
CA LYS A 34 23.04 7.72 16.20
C LYS A 34 23.06 8.36 17.60
N GLN A 35 22.01 8.18 18.40
CA GLN A 35 21.95 8.74 19.77
C GLN A 35 22.90 8.04 20.74
N THR A 36 23.34 6.84 20.43
CA THR A 36 24.25 6.04 21.27
C THR A 36 25.71 6.11 20.81
N LEU A 37 25.97 6.68 19.63
CA LEU A 37 27.32 6.74 19.05
C LEU A 37 28.00 8.08 19.33
N PRO A 38 29.31 8.08 19.64
CA PRO A 38 30.11 9.28 19.66
C PRO A 38 30.08 10.03 18.33
N PRO A 39 30.16 11.38 18.31
CA PRO A 39 30.06 12.18 17.08
C PRO A 39 31.05 11.76 15.98
N GLU A 40 32.26 11.38 16.34
CA GLU A 40 33.30 10.96 15.42
C GLU A 40 32.98 9.64 14.68
N GLN A 41 32.16 8.79 15.27
CA GLN A 41 31.77 7.51 14.68
C GLN A 41 30.49 7.63 13.82
N GLN A 42 29.82 8.78 13.84
CA GLN A 42 28.53 8.94 13.15
C GLN A 42 28.70 9.19 11.65
N ALA A 43 29.81 9.83 11.23
CA ALA A 43 29.98 10.28 9.85
C ALA A 43 30.06 9.12 8.86
N ASP A 44 30.84 8.09 9.18
CA ASP A 44 31.15 6.97 8.29
C ASP A 44 30.50 5.65 8.70
N HIS A 45 29.59 5.70 9.68
CA HIS A 45 28.92 4.49 10.17
C HIS A 45 28.07 3.81 9.07
N PRO A 46 28.22 2.48 8.85
CA PRO A 46 27.53 1.76 7.78
C PRO A 46 26.01 1.91 7.81
N ALA A 47 25.39 1.97 8.99
CA ALA A 47 23.95 2.12 9.14
C ALA A 47 23.38 3.48 8.67
N ARG A 48 24.26 4.46 8.43
CA ARG A 48 23.89 5.78 7.87
C ARG A 48 23.48 5.70 6.39
N TRP A 49 23.96 4.70 5.69
CA TRP A 49 23.86 4.60 4.25
C TRP A 49 22.98 3.42 3.84
N CYS A 50 22.24 3.57 2.77
CA CYS A 50 21.57 2.45 2.11
C CYS A 50 21.92 2.48 0.62
N LEU A 51 21.94 1.30 0.01
CA LEU A 51 22.00 1.18 -1.44
C LEU A 51 20.64 1.57 -1.99
N ALA A 52 20.62 2.46 -2.98
CA ALA A 52 19.40 2.86 -3.67
C ALA A 52 19.68 2.90 -5.18
N GLU A 53 18.74 2.40 -5.94
CA GLU A 53 18.69 2.52 -7.39
C GLU A 53 17.76 3.67 -7.76
N VAL A 54 18.21 4.52 -8.69
CA VAL A 54 17.39 5.60 -9.24
C VAL A 54 16.97 5.21 -10.65
N CYS A 55 15.67 4.95 -10.81
CA CYS A 55 15.10 4.54 -12.08
C CYS A 55 14.23 5.65 -12.68
N ASN A 56 14.23 5.75 -14.02
CA ASN A 56 13.28 6.58 -14.73
C ASN A 56 11.90 5.88 -14.77
N VAL A 57 10.95 6.37 -13.99
CA VAL A 57 9.60 5.79 -13.93
C VAL A 57 8.87 5.77 -15.28
N HIS A 58 9.22 6.70 -16.19
CA HIS A 58 8.64 6.77 -17.53
C HIS A 58 9.27 5.76 -18.51
N SER A 59 10.30 5.01 -18.08
CA SER A 59 10.86 3.95 -18.91
C SER A 59 9.78 2.94 -19.30
N PRO A 60 9.66 2.56 -20.58
CA PRO A 60 8.72 1.54 -21.02
C PRO A 60 9.01 0.15 -20.39
N ALA A 61 10.25 -0.08 -19.97
CA ALA A 61 10.65 -1.32 -19.31
C ALA A 61 10.13 -1.47 -17.88
N ILE A 62 9.62 -0.38 -17.27
CA ILE A 62 9.00 -0.45 -15.94
C ILE A 62 7.50 -0.61 -16.12
N GLU A 63 7.00 -1.79 -15.85
CA GLU A 63 5.57 -2.06 -15.76
C GLU A 63 5.10 -1.91 -14.32
N ILE A 64 3.98 -1.21 -14.14
CA ILE A 64 3.36 -1.00 -12.83
C ILE A 64 2.04 -1.73 -12.81
N GLU A 65 1.94 -2.72 -11.92
CA GLU A 65 0.73 -3.51 -11.74
C GLU A 65 0.02 -3.15 -10.43
N PRO A 66 -1.32 -3.13 -10.41
CA PRO A 66 -2.06 -2.92 -9.19
C PRO A 66 -1.85 -4.09 -8.23
N ILE A 67 -1.85 -3.81 -6.94
CA ILE A 67 -1.90 -4.84 -5.91
C ILE A 67 -3.32 -4.84 -5.36
N HIS A 68 -4.01 -5.95 -5.49
CA HIS A 68 -5.37 -6.14 -5.01
C HIS A 68 -5.39 -6.49 -3.52
N ARG A 69 -6.53 -6.30 -2.87
CA ARG A 69 -6.75 -6.65 -1.48
C ARG A 69 -7.73 -7.79 -1.41
N VAL A 70 -7.39 -8.86 -0.69
CA VAL A 70 -8.27 -10.02 -0.49
C VAL A 70 -8.53 -10.17 1.01
N LEU A 71 -9.78 -10.14 1.39
CA LEU A 71 -10.23 -10.41 2.75
C LEU A 71 -10.65 -11.87 2.88
N PHE A 72 -10.29 -12.48 3.99
CA PHE A 72 -10.66 -13.86 4.37
C PHE A 72 -11.45 -13.87 5.67
N ASN A 73 -12.20 -14.94 5.89
CA ASN A 73 -13.07 -15.15 7.03
C ASN A 73 -14.18 -14.08 7.14
N VAL A 74 -14.69 -13.64 5.99
CA VAL A 74 -15.72 -12.62 5.89
C VAL A 74 -16.76 -13.00 4.84
N ASP A 75 -17.98 -12.54 5.02
CA ASP A 75 -19.04 -12.65 4.01
C ASP A 75 -19.03 -11.43 3.07
N CYS A 76 -19.20 -11.68 1.76
CA CYS A 76 -19.14 -10.62 0.75
C CYS A 76 -20.26 -9.60 0.91
N GLY A 77 -21.47 -10.04 1.28
CA GLY A 77 -22.60 -9.14 1.54
C GLY A 77 -22.35 -8.28 2.78
N ALA A 78 -21.80 -8.86 3.84
CA ALA A 78 -21.42 -8.13 5.04
C ALA A 78 -20.33 -7.07 4.75
N VAL A 79 -19.32 -7.39 3.93
CA VAL A 79 -18.30 -6.43 3.49
C VAL A 79 -18.91 -5.30 2.68
N LEU A 80 -19.83 -5.61 1.74
CA LEU A 80 -20.50 -4.58 0.95
C LEU A 80 -21.36 -3.65 1.81
N LEU A 81 -22.15 -4.20 2.72
CA LEU A 81 -23.00 -3.39 3.64
C LEU A 81 -22.13 -2.50 4.55
N ALA A 82 -21.04 -3.05 5.07
CA ALA A 82 -20.10 -2.29 5.88
C ALA A 82 -19.40 -1.18 5.07
N LEU A 83 -19.07 -1.44 3.78
CA LEU A 83 -18.47 -0.45 2.89
C LEU A 83 -19.44 0.71 2.63
N ILE A 84 -20.72 0.41 2.35
CA ILE A 84 -21.75 1.43 2.14
C ILE A 84 -21.90 2.28 3.41
N ALA A 85 -22.08 1.66 4.57
CA ALA A 85 -22.23 2.38 5.85
C ALA A 85 -21.01 3.23 6.20
N TRP A 86 -19.80 2.70 5.93
CA TRP A 86 -18.55 3.45 6.12
C TRP A 86 -18.48 4.65 5.18
N SER A 87 -18.82 4.46 3.91
CA SER A 87 -18.76 5.53 2.91
C SER A 87 -19.73 6.66 3.24
N ASP A 88 -20.94 6.34 3.70
CA ASP A 88 -21.94 7.32 4.14
C ASP A 88 -21.43 8.12 5.35
N SER A 89 -20.84 7.44 6.33
CA SER A 89 -20.29 8.09 7.52
C SER A 89 -19.10 9.01 7.24
N HIS A 90 -18.44 8.86 6.10
CA HIS A 90 -17.30 9.67 5.65
C HIS A 90 -17.66 10.61 4.47
N ASN A 91 -18.95 10.72 4.13
CA ASN A 91 -19.44 11.46 2.96
C ASN A 91 -18.75 11.03 1.64
N ALA A 92 -18.28 9.79 1.58
CA ALA A 92 -17.58 9.27 0.41
C ALA A 92 -18.54 8.84 -0.70
N GLY A 93 -19.75 8.40 -0.35
CA GLY A 93 -20.78 7.91 -1.28
C GLY A 93 -20.30 6.72 -2.12
N ILE A 94 -21.13 5.68 -2.26
CA ILE A 94 -20.86 4.54 -3.15
C ILE A 94 -21.86 4.54 -4.28
N CYS A 95 -21.37 4.49 -5.53
CA CYS A 95 -22.16 4.26 -6.74
C CYS A 95 -21.84 2.88 -7.31
N PHE A 96 -22.85 2.22 -7.83
CA PHE A 96 -22.66 1.03 -8.67
C PHE A 96 -22.27 1.46 -10.09
N GLY A 97 -21.21 0.84 -10.62
CA GLY A 97 -20.63 1.18 -11.92
C GLY A 97 -19.32 1.98 -11.80
N ASP A 98 -18.72 2.27 -12.94
CA ASP A 98 -17.44 2.95 -13.10
C ASP A 98 -17.54 4.46 -13.39
N ALA A 99 -18.72 5.04 -13.14
CA ALA A 99 -19.06 6.41 -13.54
C ALA A 99 -18.28 7.51 -12.80
N ARG A 100 -17.46 7.17 -11.82
CA ARG A 100 -16.72 8.11 -10.96
C ARG A 100 -15.21 7.87 -11.00
N GLN A 101 -14.45 8.80 -10.41
CA GLN A 101 -12.99 8.85 -10.53
C GLN A 101 -12.24 7.67 -9.90
N GLN A 102 -12.78 7.06 -8.85
CA GLN A 102 -12.13 5.95 -8.15
C GLN A 102 -13.03 4.71 -8.20
N SER A 103 -12.98 4.03 -9.34
CA SER A 103 -13.69 2.75 -9.53
C SER A 103 -12.83 1.57 -9.07
N PHE A 104 -13.48 0.49 -8.66
CA PHE A 104 -12.89 -0.78 -8.28
C PHE A 104 -13.93 -1.89 -8.41
N THR A 105 -13.50 -3.15 -8.41
CA THR A 105 -14.44 -4.26 -8.37
C THR A 105 -14.41 -4.94 -7.01
N LEU A 106 -15.57 -5.05 -6.37
CA LEU A 106 -15.74 -5.93 -5.20
C LEU A 106 -16.19 -7.30 -5.71
N ALA A 107 -15.33 -8.30 -5.53
CA ALA A 107 -15.55 -9.67 -5.97
C ALA A 107 -15.64 -10.64 -4.79
N GLY A 108 -16.60 -11.52 -4.84
CA GLY A 108 -16.79 -12.65 -3.93
C GLY A 108 -16.87 -13.97 -4.69
N PRO A 109 -17.26 -15.08 -4.01
CA PRO A 109 -17.33 -16.41 -4.64
C PRO A 109 -18.22 -16.49 -5.86
N HIS A 110 -19.34 -15.74 -5.86
CA HIS A 110 -20.39 -15.83 -6.89
C HIS A 110 -20.81 -14.48 -7.45
N VAL A 111 -20.17 -13.40 -7.04
CA VAL A 111 -20.54 -12.02 -7.40
C VAL A 111 -19.31 -11.18 -7.67
N ALA A 112 -19.47 -10.27 -8.62
CA ALA A 112 -18.49 -9.22 -8.85
C ALA A 112 -19.27 -7.93 -9.22
N ASN A 113 -19.11 -6.90 -8.40
CA ASN A 113 -19.77 -5.62 -8.60
C ASN A 113 -18.70 -4.55 -8.86
N VAL A 114 -18.85 -3.82 -9.94
CA VAL A 114 -18.08 -2.60 -10.16
C VAL A 114 -18.71 -1.50 -9.32
N LEU A 115 -17.90 -0.86 -8.52
CA LEU A 115 -18.27 0.21 -7.60
C LEU A 115 -17.35 1.41 -7.80
N SER A 116 -17.82 2.59 -7.45
CA SER A 116 -17.01 3.80 -7.45
C SER A 116 -17.37 4.72 -6.29
N PHE A 117 -16.41 5.52 -5.83
CA PHE A 117 -16.64 6.55 -4.81
C PHE A 117 -17.04 7.88 -5.47
N GLU A 118 -18.02 8.57 -4.89
CA GLU A 118 -18.40 9.92 -5.31
C GLU A 118 -17.39 10.97 -4.81
N HIS A 119 -17.02 10.86 -3.54
CA HIS A 119 -16.10 11.76 -2.86
C HIS A 119 -15.04 10.95 -2.10
N PRO A 120 -14.01 10.44 -2.81
CA PRO A 120 -13.02 9.56 -2.20
C PRO A 120 -12.25 10.29 -1.08
N VAL A 121 -11.97 9.57 0.01
CA VAL A 121 -11.28 10.12 1.20
C VAL A 121 -9.76 10.23 1.04
N ALA A 122 -9.22 9.65 -0.04
CA ALA A 122 -7.79 9.68 -0.35
C ALA A 122 -7.57 10.00 -1.84
N PRO A 123 -6.40 10.54 -2.23
CA PRO A 123 -6.08 10.86 -3.62
C PRO A 123 -6.10 9.66 -4.58
N LEU A 124 -5.83 8.46 -4.07
CA LEU A 124 -5.78 7.22 -4.85
C LEU A 124 -6.82 6.22 -4.37
N THR A 125 -7.40 5.46 -5.29
CA THR A 125 -8.36 4.38 -5.00
C THR A 125 -7.85 3.43 -3.91
N VAL A 126 -6.58 3.05 -4.00
CA VAL A 126 -5.92 2.19 -3.01
C VAL A 126 -5.96 2.79 -1.61
N GLY A 127 -5.78 4.10 -1.47
CA GLY A 127 -5.81 4.78 -0.17
C GLY A 127 -7.21 4.80 0.44
N THR A 128 -8.23 5.05 -0.38
CA THR A 128 -9.64 5.02 0.06
C THR A 128 -10.05 3.61 0.50
N ILE A 129 -9.67 2.59 -0.28
CA ILE A 129 -9.95 1.18 0.07
C ILE A 129 -9.19 0.76 1.33
N ASP A 130 -7.92 1.14 1.48
CA ASP A 130 -7.13 0.79 2.68
C ASP A 130 -7.72 1.46 3.94
N ALA A 131 -8.23 2.69 3.85
CA ALA A 131 -8.92 3.36 4.96
C ALA A 131 -10.19 2.59 5.37
N PHE A 132 -10.97 2.11 4.41
CA PHE A 132 -12.11 1.24 4.69
C PHE A 132 -11.64 -0.09 5.33
N ILE A 133 -10.63 -0.74 4.77
CA ILE A 133 -10.13 -2.03 5.29
C ILE A 133 -9.63 -1.87 6.73
N GLU A 134 -8.91 -0.81 7.06
CA GLU A 134 -8.48 -0.51 8.45
C GLU A 134 -9.68 -0.37 9.38
N TYR A 135 -10.72 0.35 8.95
CA TYR A 135 -11.97 0.49 9.71
C TYR A 135 -12.68 -0.85 9.91
N PHE A 136 -12.77 -1.66 8.86
CA PHE A 136 -13.44 -2.96 8.87
C PHE A 136 -12.69 -3.95 9.78
N MET A 137 -11.38 -4.09 9.61
CA MET A 137 -10.52 -4.99 10.39
C MET A 137 -10.53 -4.68 11.89
N ALA A 138 -10.67 -3.41 12.27
CA ALA A 138 -10.76 -3.02 13.68
C ALA A 138 -12.05 -3.54 14.36
N ARG A 139 -13.06 -3.91 13.58
CA ARG A 139 -14.39 -4.39 14.06
C ARG A 139 -14.61 -5.88 13.84
N HIS A 140 -13.79 -6.52 13.02
CA HIS A 140 -13.90 -7.93 12.65
C HIS A 140 -12.59 -8.65 12.95
N ILE A 141 -12.43 -9.11 14.20
CA ILE A 141 -11.16 -9.66 14.72
C ILE A 141 -10.70 -10.92 13.98
N GLU A 142 -11.64 -11.70 13.43
CA GLU A 142 -11.33 -12.92 12.66
C GLU A 142 -10.97 -12.64 11.20
N ALA A 143 -11.24 -11.44 10.72
CA ALA A 143 -10.92 -11.06 9.35
C ALA A 143 -9.41 -10.98 9.15
N ARG A 144 -8.97 -11.38 7.96
CA ARG A 144 -7.57 -11.27 7.54
C ARG A 144 -7.52 -10.60 6.17
N VAL A 145 -6.47 -9.81 5.93
CA VAL A 145 -6.22 -9.19 4.62
C VAL A 145 -4.91 -9.70 4.05
N ASP A 146 -4.92 -10.05 2.76
CA ASP A 146 -3.73 -10.33 1.97
C ASP A 146 -3.66 -9.42 0.74
N TYR A 147 -2.49 -9.32 0.15
CA TYR A 147 -2.14 -8.42 -0.93
C TYR A 147 -1.61 -9.22 -2.12
N VAL A 148 -2.38 -9.28 -3.18
CA VAL A 148 -2.12 -10.13 -4.35
C VAL A 148 -2.09 -9.25 -5.61
N HIS A 149 -1.05 -9.38 -6.43
CA HIS A 149 -0.90 -8.55 -7.63
C HIS A 149 -1.30 -9.28 -8.95
N ASP A 150 -1.75 -10.50 -8.87
CA ASP A 150 -2.20 -11.28 -10.03
C ASP A 150 -3.73 -11.45 -9.97
N GLU A 151 -4.48 -10.86 -10.89
CA GLU A 151 -5.94 -10.93 -10.90
C GLU A 151 -6.47 -12.36 -11.04
N PRO A 152 -5.95 -13.24 -11.91
CA PRO A 152 -6.30 -14.66 -11.94
C PRO A 152 -6.16 -15.36 -10.59
N ALA A 153 -5.07 -15.11 -9.86
CA ALA A 153 -4.88 -15.66 -8.52
C ALA A 153 -5.91 -15.11 -7.51
N VAL A 154 -6.21 -13.81 -7.57
CA VAL A 154 -7.26 -13.19 -6.74
C VAL A 154 -8.62 -13.86 -7.01
N ARG A 155 -8.98 -14.04 -8.27
CA ARG A 155 -10.24 -14.71 -8.64
C ARG A 155 -10.32 -16.17 -8.16
N ALA A 156 -9.17 -16.88 -8.16
CA ALA A 156 -9.10 -18.21 -7.58
C ALA A 156 -9.33 -18.19 -6.06
N LEU A 157 -8.76 -17.21 -5.35
CA LEU A 157 -9.01 -17.02 -3.92
C LEU A 157 -10.47 -16.66 -3.62
N CYS A 158 -11.11 -15.83 -4.46
CA CYS A 158 -12.55 -15.55 -4.32
C CYS A 158 -13.40 -16.82 -4.42
N LYS A 159 -13.10 -17.73 -5.34
CA LYS A 159 -13.80 -19.02 -5.46
C LYS A 159 -13.63 -19.89 -4.20
N GLN A 160 -12.59 -19.68 -3.40
CA GLN A 160 -12.33 -20.37 -2.14
C GLN A 160 -12.93 -19.62 -0.93
N GLY A 161 -13.77 -18.62 -1.14
CA GLY A 161 -14.42 -17.87 -0.08
C GLY A 161 -13.78 -16.53 0.26
N GLY A 162 -12.74 -16.11 -0.46
CA GLY A 162 -12.17 -14.77 -0.32
C GLY A 162 -13.10 -13.67 -0.86
N VAL A 163 -12.98 -12.47 -0.31
CA VAL A 163 -13.65 -11.25 -0.81
C VAL A 163 -12.57 -10.26 -1.23
N ALA A 164 -12.56 -9.88 -2.50
CA ALA A 164 -11.48 -9.09 -3.07
C ALA A 164 -11.93 -7.71 -3.53
N PHE A 165 -11.06 -6.73 -3.30
CA PHE A 165 -11.07 -5.42 -3.95
C PHE A 165 -10.08 -5.46 -5.10
N LEU A 166 -10.59 -5.61 -6.34
CA LEU A 166 -9.78 -5.50 -7.56
C LEU A 166 -9.62 -4.03 -7.91
N LEU A 167 -8.40 -3.55 -7.82
CA LEU A 167 -8.07 -2.16 -8.08
C LEU A 167 -7.76 -1.94 -9.56
N PRO A 168 -8.05 -0.75 -10.12
CA PRO A 168 -7.70 -0.42 -11.49
C PRO A 168 -6.18 -0.39 -11.67
N PRO A 169 -5.70 -0.52 -12.92
CA PRO A 169 -4.31 -0.27 -13.25
C PRO A 169 -3.85 1.11 -12.75
N PHE A 170 -2.63 1.17 -12.24
CA PHE A 170 -2.05 2.41 -11.75
C PHE A 170 -1.32 3.14 -12.89
N ASP A 171 -1.73 4.38 -13.19
CA ASP A 171 -1.04 5.19 -14.18
C ASP A 171 0.25 5.78 -13.60
N LYS A 172 1.37 5.63 -14.33
CA LYS A 172 2.67 6.21 -13.94
C LYS A 172 2.60 7.73 -13.74
N SER A 173 1.75 8.42 -14.50
CA SER A 173 1.56 9.88 -14.38
C SER A 173 0.94 10.28 -13.05
N ASP A 174 0.18 9.38 -12.42
CA ASP A 174 -0.48 9.63 -11.14
C ASP A 174 0.44 9.41 -9.94
N LEU A 175 1.59 8.75 -10.14
CA LEU A 175 2.56 8.49 -9.08
C LEU A 175 3.03 9.77 -8.41
N PHE A 176 3.49 10.73 -9.21
CA PHE A 176 4.00 12.00 -8.68
C PHE A 176 2.89 12.86 -8.11
N LYS A 177 1.73 12.91 -8.76
CA LYS A 177 0.55 13.60 -8.23
C LYS A 177 0.14 13.03 -6.88
N GLY A 178 0.07 11.68 -6.79
CA GLY A 178 -0.26 10.99 -5.54
C GLY A 178 0.71 11.32 -4.41
N VAL A 179 2.02 11.35 -4.69
CA VAL A 179 3.06 11.68 -3.69
C VAL A 179 3.03 13.17 -3.31
N VAL A 180 2.86 14.07 -4.28
CA VAL A 180 2.85 15.52 -4.02
C VAL A 180 1.60 15.93 -3.23
N MET A 181 0.45 15.39 -3.55
CA MET A 181 -0.83 15.76 -2.92
C MET A 181 -1.13 14.94 -1.67
N GLY A 182 -0.78 13.65 -1.65
CA GLY A 182 -1.12 12.70 -0.60
C GLY A 182 0.04 12.32 0.32
N GLY A 183 1.27 12.76 0.04
CA GLY A 183 2.46 12.36 0.79
C GLY A 183 2.94 10.96 0.42
N VAL A 184 3.40 10.20 1.42
CA VAL A 184 3.89 8.83 1.21
C VAL A 184 2.75 7.92 0.75
N LEU A 185 2.95 7.25 -0.37
CA LEU A 185 1.97 6.30 -0.90
C LEU A 185 1.64 5.19 0.11
N PRO A 186 0.40 4.71 0.14
CA PRO A 186 0.03 3.54 0.92
C PRO A 186 0.95 2.36 0.61
N ARG A 187 1.14 1.49 1.60
CA ARG A 187 1.93 0.26 1.39
C ARG A 187 1.23 -0.64 0.38
N LYS A 188 2.03 -1.34 -0.44
CA LYS A 188 1.46 -2.24 -1.42
C LYS A 188 0.50 -1.54 -2.41
N THR A 189 0.81 -0.30 -2.79
CA THR A 189 0.04 0.44 -3.79
C THR A 189 0.14 -0.21 -5.16
N PHE A 190 1.35 -0.63 -5.54
CA PHE A 190 1.63 -1.29 -6.82
C PHE A 190 2.83 -2.24 -6.70
N SER A 191 2.99 -3.11 -7.69
CA SER A 191 4.19 -3.90 -7.95
C SER A 191 4.89 -3.38 -9.19
N MET A 192 6.21 -3.38 -9.20
CA MET A 192 7.00 -3.17 -10.41
C MET A 192 7.48 -4.52 -10.92
N GLY A 193 7.14 -4.86 -12.17
CA GLY A 193 7.42 -6.13 -12.79
C GLY A 193 6.70 -7.32 -12.16
N HIS A 194 6.71 -8.44 -12.86
CA HIS A 194 6.10 -9.69 -12.42
C HIS A 194 6.90 -10.36 -11.29
N ALA A 195 6.23 -11.19 -10.49
CA ALA A 195 6.88 -11.90 -9.38
C ALA A 195 8.04 -12.80 -9.83
N GLU A 196 7.89 -13.40 -11.01
CA GLU A 196 8.87 -14.30 -11.63
C GLU A 196 10.17 -13.60 -12.04
N GLU A 197 10.10 -12.30 -12.33
CA GLU A 197 11.24 -11.47 -12.72
C GLU A 197 12.07 -11.01 -11.52
N LYS A 198 11.51 -11.08 -10.31
CA LYS A 198 12.18 -10.63 -9.09
C LYS A 198 13.28 -11.59 -8.68
N ARG A 199 14.50 -11.07 -8.60
CA ARG A 199 15.67 -11.86 -8.18
C ARG A 199 15.79 -11.89 -6.66
N TYR A 200 16.40 -12.96 -6.14
CA TYR A 200 16.79 -13.01 -4.75
C TYR A 200 17.92 -12.01 -4.47
N TYR A 201 17.92 -11.44 -3.28
CA TYR A 201 19.06 -10.68 -2.81
C TYR A 201 20.22 -11.63 -2.51
N ILE A 202 21.26 -11.56 -3.32
CA ILE A 202 22.46 -12.39 -3.18
C ILE A 202 23.61 -11.66 -2.49
N GLU A 203 23.49 -10.35 -2.34
CA GLU A 203 24.45 -9.51 -1.65
C GLU A 203 23.78 -8.75 -0.51
N CYS A 204 24.44 -8.68 0.63
CA CYS A 204 24.01 -7.90 1.77
C CYS A 204 25.21 -7.32 2.51
N ARG A 205 24.96 -6.25 3.25
CA ARG A 205 25.97 -5.60 4.08
C ARG A 205 25.52 -5.64 5.53
N LYS A 206 26.44 -6.05 6.41
CA LYS A 206 26.24 -5.96 7.86
C LYS A 206 26.17 -4.48 8.26
N ILE A 207 25.16 -4.08 9.02
CA ILE A 207 24.94 -2.70 9.48
C ILE A 207 25.16 -2.54 10.99
N LYS A 208 25.42 -3.62 11.68
CA LYS A 208 25.85 -3.67 13.09
C LYS A 208 26.87 -4.81 13.26
N GLU A 209 27.75 -4.67 14.20
CA GLU A 209 28.68 -5.71 14.64
C GLU A 209 27.97 -6.80 15.44
#